data_484d8d0c8d1649d91a248192dc4b3231
#
_entry.id   484d8d0c8d1649d91a248192dc4b3231
#
_cell.length_a   1.000
_cell.length_b   1.000
_cell.length_c   1.000
_cell.angle_alpha   90.00
_cell.angle_beta   90.00
_cell.angle_gamma   90.00
#
_symmetry.space_group_name_H-M   'P 1'
#
loop_
_entity.id
_entity.type
_entity.pdbx_description
1 polymer ?
#
loop_
_entity_poly.entity_id
_entity_poly.type
_entity_poly.pdbx_seq_one_letter_code
_entity_poly.pdbx_strand_id
1 'polypeptide(L)'
;PKGIWASAPIRLLSDVSIRIESQGLLKFIKSKEDYPLIITNYEGQPCIRTVSPITAENAVNVAITGMGMVDGSGDEWRPVKKFKVTDKQWEQLLKKSDNVFETKETQIWMPTKSSLLGNEKNIQSDKDEALEEARDYYDFYRPVMVSLRHCTNVLLSGVTFMNSPAWNIHPFFCENVTIDNIKVRNPYYAQNGDGIDVESCTNVHIHHSVFETGDDAISVSYTHLRAHET
;
A
#
# COMPACT_ATOMS: atom_id res chain seq x y z
N PRO A 1 -8.36 -16.75 14.90
CA PRO A 1 -7.65 -17.98 15.28
C PRO A 1 -6.14 -17.79 15.24
N LYS A 2 -5.39 -18.61 15.94
CA LYS A 2 -3.92 -18.65 15.89
C LYS A 2 -3.44 -19.17 14.52
N GLY A 3 -2.28 -18.71 14.06
CA GLY A 3 -1.64 -19.22 12.84
C GLY A 3 -1.58 -18.20 11.70
N ILE A 4 -1.09 -18.67 10.56
CA ILE A 4 -0.94 -17.88 9.33
C ILE A 4 -2.15 -18.19 8.44
N TRP A 5 -2.84 -17.13 8.04
CA TRP A 5 -4.02 -17.18 7.18
C TRP A 5 -3.72 -16.45 5.90
N ALA A 6 -3.62 -17.19 4.82
CA ALA A 6 -3.41 -16.63 3.48
C ALA A 6 -4.73 -16.07 2.94
N SER A 7 -4.68 -14.91 2.30
CA SER A 7 -5.85 -14.25 1.73
C SER A 7 -5.53 -13.56 0.40
N ALA A 8 -6.50 -13.52 -0.47
CA ALA A 8 -6.65 -12.57 -1.56
C ALA A 8 -7.19 -11.23 -1.00
N PRO A 9 -7.36 -10.18 -1.83
CA PRO A 9 -7.88 -8.90 -1.39
C PRO A 9 -9.22 -9.00 -0.64
N ILE A 10 -9.36 -8.21 0.41
CA ILE A 10 -10.57 -8.14 1.23
C ILE A 10 -11.19 -6.75 1.06
N ARG A 11 -12.48 -6.70 0.73
CA ARG A 11 -13.28 -5.48 0.73
C ARG A 11 -14.15 -5.42 1.97
N LEU A 12 -13.99 -4.36 2.77
CA LEU A 12 -14.84 -4.07 3.90
C LEU A 12 -16.07 -3.28 3.43
N LEU A 13 -17.23 -3.73 3.87
CA LEU A 13 -18.50 -3.04 3.68
C LEU A 13 -18.86 -2.26 4.95
N SER A 14 -19.91 -1.44 4.88
CA SER A 14 -20.42 -0.74 6.07
C SER A 14 -20.78 -1.72 7.18
N ASP A 15 -20.50 -1.32 8.43
CA ASP A 15 -20.77 -2.09 9.65
C ASP A 15 -19.98 -3.42 9.73
N VAL A 16 -18.86 -3.54 8.98
CA VAL A 16 -17.99 -4.72 8.98
C VAL A 16 -16.66 -4.40 9.66
N SER A 17 -16.22 -5.31 10.52
CA SER A 17 -14.90 -5.26 11.13
C SER A 17 -14.11 -6.55 10.92
N ILE A 18 -12.79 -6.39 10.70
CA ILE A 18 -11.84 -7.51 10.80
C ILE A 18 -11.21 -7.48 12.19
N ARG A 19 -11.24 -8.59 12.89
CA ARG A 19 -10.53 -8.76 14.16
C ARG A 19 -9.46 -9.84 14.02
N ILE A 20 -8.21 -9.45 14.26
CA ILE A 20 -7.05 -10.34 14.18
C ILE A 20 -6.52 -10.56 15.60
N GLU A 21 -6.74 -11.75 16.14
CA GLU A 21 -6.33 -12.09 17.50
C GLU A 21 -4.80 -12.19 17.64
N SER A 22 -4.30 -12.04 18.85
CA SER A 22 -2.89 -12.27 19.15
C SER A 22 -2.43 -13.65 18.63
N GLN A 23 -1.25 -13.75 18.02
CA GLN A 23 -0.74 -14.95 17.35
C GLN A 23 -1.45 -15.29 16.01
N GLY A 24 -2.34 -14.45 15.51
CA GLY A 24 -2.88 -14.50 14.16
C GLY A 24 -2.04 -13.63 13.21
N LEU A 25 -1.72 -14.16 12.06
CA LEU A 25 -1.12 -13.44 10.94
C LEU A 25 -2.02 -13.58 9.72
N LEU A 26 -2.58 -12.46 9.27
CA LEU A 26 -3.25 -12.37 7.97
C LEU A 26 -2.21 -11.98 6.93
N LYS A 27 -1.89 -12.90 6.02
CA LYS A 27 -0.90 -12.70 4.97
C LYS A 27 -1.56 -12.62 3.61
N PHE A 28 -1.34 -11.53 2.91
CA PHE A 28 -1.83 -11.34 1.55
C PHE A 28 -0.86 -11.96 0.54
N ILE A 29 -1.39 -12.78 -0.36
CA ILE A 29 -0.59 -13.49 -1.38
C ILE A 29 -0.77 -12.77 -2.70
N LYS A 30 0.36 -12.42 -3.34
CA LYS A 30 0.35 -11.80 -4.66
C LYS A 30 -0.18 -12.78 -5.71
N SER A 31 -1.24 -12.40 -6.40
CA SER A 31 -1.84 -13.11 -7.52
C SER A 31 -2.38 -12.11 -8.52
N LYS A 32 -1.99 -12.24 -9.81
CA LYS A 32 -2.50 -11.34 -10.84
C LYS A 32 -4.02 -11.50 -11.07
N GLU A 33 -4.55 -12.67 -10.79
CA GLU A 33 -5.97 -12.96 -10.92
C GLU A 33 -6.81 -12.28 -9.84
N ASP A 34 -6.28 -12.23 -8.61
CA ASP A 34 -6.97 -11.66 -7.46
C ASP A 34 -6.76 -10.14 -7.30
N TYR A 35 -5.71 -9.59 -7.92
CA TYR A 35 -5.36 -8.18 -7.84
C TYR A 35 -5.52 -7.47 -9.20
N PRO A 36 -6.75 -7.19 -9.65
CA PRO A 36 -6.95 -6.46 -10.91
C PRO A 36 -6.35 -5.06 -10.86
N LEU A 37 -5.95 -4.56 -12.03
CA LEU A 37 -5.62 -3.15 -12.20
C LEU A 37 -6.88 -2.30 -12.10
N ILE A 38 -6.77 -1.19 -11.41
CA ILE A 38 -7.85 -0.22 -11.19
C ILE A 38 -7.33 1.20 -11.39
N ILE A 39 -8.24 2.11 -11.71
CA ILE A 39 -7.97 3.54 -11.60
C ILE A 39 -8.29 3.98 -10.17
N THR A 40 -7.37 4.70 -9.56
CA THR A 40 -7.46 5.19 -8.19
C THR A 40 -6.76 6.54 -8.07
N ASN A 41 -6.52 7.03 -6.87
CA ASN A 41 -5.72 8.22 -6.60
C ASN A 41 -4.48 7.86 -5.78
N TYR A 42 -3.38 8.52 -6.08
CA TYR A 42 -2.12 8.41 -5.38
C TYR A 42 -1.40 9.77 -5.49
N GLU A 43 -0.96 10.32 -4.38
CA GLU A 43 -0.38 11.68 -4.33
C GLU A 43 -1.29 12.76 -4.95
N GLY A 44 -2.61 12.67 -4.69
CA GLY A 44 -3.58 13.61 -5.21
C GLY A 44 -3.89 13.50 -6.71
N GLN A 45 -3.30 12.54 -7.42
CA GLN A 45 -3.45 12.40 -8.86
C GLN A 45 -4.14 11.06 -9.21
N PRO A 46 -5.01 11.06 -10.25
CA PRO A 46 -5.50 9.82 -10.81
C PRO A 46 -4.35 8.96 -11.34
N CYS A 47 -4.38 7.68 -11.03
CA CYS A 47 -3.34 6.76 -11.45
C CYS A 47 -3.85 5.32 -11.56
N ILE A 48 -3.07 4.50 -12.26
CA ILE A 48 -3.29 3.05 -12.32
C ILE A 48 -2.55 2.40 -11.15
N ARG A 49 -3.24 1.52 -10.41
CA ARG A 49 -2.67 0.65 -9.39
C ARG A 49 -3.37 -0.71 -9.41
N THR A 50 -2.78 -1.72 -8.81
CA THR A 50 -3.52 -2.93 -8.46
C THR A 50 -4.43 -2.65 -7.26
N VAL A 51 -5.53 -3.38 -7.16
CA VAL A 51 -6.42 -3.30 -6.00
C VAL A 51 -5.64 -3.55 -4.71
N SER A 52 -5.98 -2.82 -3.66
CA SER A 52 -5.28 -2.96 -2.37
C SER A 52 -5.66 -4.25 -1.64
N PRO A 53 -4.73 -4.85 -0.88
CA PRO A 53 -5.01 -6.02 -0.04
C PRO A 53 -6.23 -5.84 0.88
N ILE A 54 -6.39 -4.66 1.47
CA ILE A 54 -7.60 -4.32 2.23
C ILE A 54 -8.16 -3.01 1.66
N THR A 55 -9.45 -3.03 1.31
CA THR A 55 -10.15 -1.87 0.78
C THR A 55 -11.45 -1.61 1.53
N ALA A 56 -11.79 -0.34 1.68
CA ALA A 56 -13.14 0.11 2.00
C ALA A 56 -13.43 1.36 1.19
N GLU A 57 -14.60 1.46 0.60
CA GLU A 57 -15.01 2.60 -0.20
C GLU A 57 -16.48 2.93 0.03
N ASN A 58 -16.76 4.22 0.28
CA ASN A 58 -18.09 4.73 0.61
C ASN A 58 -18.76 3.94 1.76
N ALA A 59 -17.95 3.52 2.75
CA ALA A 59 -18.40 2.66 3.84
C ALA A 59 -18.47 3.44 5.16
N VAL A 60 -19.38 3.03 6.02
CA VAL A 60 -19.58 3.62 7.36
C VAL A 60 -19.31 2.55 8.41
N ASN A 61 -18.69 2.96 9.55
CA ASN A 61 -18.38 2.08 10.67
C ASN A 61 -17.50 0.87 10.27
N VAL A 62 -16.34 1.12 9.69
CA VAL A 62 -15.36 0.08 9.34
C VAL A 62 -14.25 0.00 10.36
N ALA A 63 -13.81 -1.21 10.69
CA ALA A 63 -12.73 -1.37 11.66
C ALA A 63 -11.77 -2.52 11.32
N ILE A 64 -10.50 -2.34 11.69
CA ILE A 64 -9.50 -3.41 11.75
C ILE A 64 -8.91 -3.39 13.15
N THR A 65 -9.16 -4.44 13.92
CA THR A 65 -8.85 -4.46 15.36
C THR A 65 -8.14 -5.74 15.80
N GLY A 66 -7.68 -5.75 17.03
CA GLY A 66 -7.05 -6.91 17.65
C GLY A 66 -5.57 -6.69 17.92
N MET A 67 -4.84 -7.75 18.21
CA MET A 67 -3.41 -7.71 18.56
C MET A 67 -2.56 -8.61 17.65
N GLY A 68 -3.12 -9.02 16.52
CA GLY A 68 -2.42 -9.82 15.51
C GLY A 68 -1.69 -8.97 14.48
N MET A 69 -1.31 -9.60 13.38
CA MET A 69 -0.50 -8.99 12.33
C MET A 69 -1.15 -9.10 10.96
N VAL A 70 -0.91 -8.09 10.13
CA VAL A 70 -1.24 -8.05 8.69
C VAL A 70 0.08 -7.92 7.92
N ASP A 71 0.35 -8.85 7.00
CA ASP A 71 1.52 -8.85 6.13
C ASP A 71 1.06 -8.64 4.68
N GLY A 72 1.52 -7.55 4.06
CA GLY A 72 1.20 -7.20 2.67
C GLY A 72 2.05 -7.91 1.62
N SER A 73 3.00 -8.79 2.01
CA SER A 73 3.96 -9.46 1.13
C SER A 73 4.70 -8.51 0.17
N GLY A 74 5.02 -7.33 0.65
CA GLY A 74 5.57 -6.25 -0.17
C GLY A 74 6.93 -6.54 -0.80
N ASP A 75 7.67 -7.52 -0.27
CA ASP A 75 8.92 -8.00 -0.86
C ASP A 75 8.75 -8.64 -2.25
N GLU A 76 7.55 -9.06 -2.60
CA GLU A 76 7.20 -9.56 -3.93
C GLU A 76 6.91 -8.42 -4.94
N TRP A 77 6.75 -7.19 -4.45
CA TRP A 77 6.33 -6.05 -5.24
C TRP A 77 7.39 -4.96 -5.37
N ARG A 78 8.15 -4.72 -4.29
CA ARG A 78 8.97 -3.52 -4.14
C ARG A 78 10.26 -3.56 -4.92
N PRO A 79 10.62 -2.48 -5.63
CA PRO A 79 11.98 -2.23 -6.07
C PRO A 79 12.89 -1.91 -4.87
N VAL A 80 14.21 -2.05 -5.06
CA VAL A 80 15.21 -1.73 -4.04
C VAL A 80 16.30 -0.86 -4.62
N LYS A 81 16.53 0.32 -4.04
CA LYS A 81 17.64 1.21 -4.40
C LYS A 81 18.95 0.69 -3.79
N LYS A 82 20.01 0.60 -4.58
CA LYS A 82 21.31 0.05 -4.18
C LYS A 82 21.88 0.71 -2.94
N PHE A 83 21.82 2.03 -2.84
CA PHE A 83 22.36 2.77 -1.69
C PHE A 83 21.60 2.53 -0.38
N LYS A 84 20.42 1.92 -0.43
CA LYS A 84 19.61 1.56 0.75
C LYS A 84 19.92 0.15 1.28
N VAL A 85 20.89 -0.56 0.71
CA VAL A 85 21.23 -1.94 1.12
C VAL A 85 22.72 -2.13 1.13
N THR A 86 23.20 -3.14 1.86
CA THR A 86 24.61 -3.54 1.83
C THR A 86 24.97 -4.26 0.53
N ASP A 87 26.27 -4.29 0.17
CA ASP A 87 26.73 -5.00 -1.04
C ASP A 87 26.28 -6.46 -1.02
N LYS A 88 26.36 -7.14 0.13
CA LYS A 88 25.91 -8.53 0.27
C LYS A 88 24.41 -8.70 0.00
N GLN A 89 23.57 -7.77 0.48
CA GLN A 89 22.13 -7.78 0.20
C GLN A 89 21.87 -7.49 -1.28
N TRP A 90 22.62 -6.57 -1.89
CA TRP A 90 22.53 -6.27 -3.31
C TRP A 90 22.86 -7.49 -4.17
N GLU A 91 23.96 -8.19 -3.88
CA GLU A 91 24.32 -9.44 -4.56
C GLU A 91 23.22 -10.52 -4.43
N GLN A 92 22.54 -10.58 -3.27
CA GLN A 92 21.42 -11.50 -3.07
C GLN A 92 20.20 -11.13 -3.92
N LEU A 93 19.93 -9.84 -4.11
CA LEU A 93 18.88 -9.36 -5.00
C LEU A 93 19.20 -9.71 -6.46
N LEU A 94 20.41 -9.47 -6.92
CA LEU A 94 20.87 -9.81 -8.28
C LEU A 94 20.78 -11.32 -8.58
N LYS A 95 20.87 -12.18 -7.57
CA LYS A 95 20.64 -13.63 -7.75
C LYS A 95 19.16 -13.99 -7.97
N LYS A 96 18.22 -13.12 -7.52
CA LYS A 96 16.80 -13.34 -7.73
C LYS A 96 16.35 -12.86 -9.11
N SER A 97 16.90 -11.74 -9.57
CA SER A 97 16.58 -11.13 -10.85
C SER A 97 17.72 -10.20 -11.27
N ASP A 98 18.02 -10.18 -12.57
CA ASP A 98 18.97 -9.26 -13.21
C ASP A 98 18.32 -7.95 -13.71
N ASN A 99 17.05 -7.74 -13.40
CA ASN A 99 16.33 -6.55 -13.78
C ASN A 99 16.80 -5.35 -12.96
N VAL A 100 17.65 -4.52 -13.53
CA VAL A 100 18.20 -3.32 -12.89
C VAL A 100 17.89 -2.10 -13.75
N PHE A 101 17.31 -1.09 -13.14
CA PHE A 101 17.10 0.23 -13.73
C PHE A 101 18.25 1.15 -13.30
N GLU A 102 18.95 1.73 -14.29
CA GLU A 102 20.05 2.65 -14.07
C GLU A 102 19.53 4.10 -14.03
N THR A 103 19.87 4.82 -12.98
CA THR A 103 19.66 6.26 -12.87
C THR A 103 21.00 6.98 -12.81
N LYS A 104 21.01 8.31 -12.93
CA LYS A 104 22.24 9.10 -12.73
C LYS A 104 22.81 8.99 -11.31
N GLU A 105 21.98 8.64 -10.33
CA GLU A 105 22.33 8.67 -8.92
C GLU A 105 22.56 7.26 -8.35
N THR A 106 21.84 6.25 -8.84
CA THR A 106 21.87 4.90 -8.28
C THR A 106 21.34 3.86 -9.25
N GLN A 107 21.57 2.60 -8.87
CA GLN A 107 20.92 1.44 -9.47
C GLN A 107 19.68 1.08 -8.64
N ILE A 108 18.61 0.64 -9.32
CA ILE A 108 17.37 0.19 -8.70
C ILE A 108 17.09 -1.23 -9.18
N TRP A 109 17.13 -2.18 -8.26
CA TRP A 109 16.72 -3.55 -8.53
C TRP A 109 15.20 -3.64 -8.64
N MET A 110 14.71 -4.34 -9.66
CA MET A 110 13.29 -4.59 -9.91
C MET A 110 12.96 -6.07 -9.74
N PRO A 111 11.87 -6.43 -9.06
CA PRO A 111 11.55 -7.84 -8.80
C PRO A 111 11.24 -8.63 -10.07
N THR A 112 10.71 -8.00 -11.10
CA THR A 112 10.32 -8.63 -12.37
C THR A 112 10.66 -7.75 -13.57
N LYS A 113 10.69 -8.36 -14.77
CA LYS A 113 10.82 -7.61 -16.03
C LYS A 113 9.63 -6.68 -16.27
N SER A 114 8.43 -7.09 -15.88
CA SER A 114 7.21 -6.29 -15.96
C SER A 114 7.33 -5.00 -15.13
N SER A 115 7.88 -5.08 -13.90
CA SER A 115 8.11 -3.90 -13.08
C SER A 115 9.21 -2.97 -13.65
N LEU A 116 10.26 -3.52 -14.25
CA LEU A 116 11.31 -2.74 -14.93
C LEU A 116 10.73 -1.97 -16.12
N LEU A 117 10.04 -2.64 -17.02
CA LEU A 117 9.43 -2.00 -18.19
C LEU A 117 8.36 -0.97 -17.80
N GLY A 118 7.59 -1.26 -16.76
CA GLY A 118 6.59 -0.31 -16.23
C GLY A 118 7.23 0.95 -15.64
N ASN A 119 8.39 0.82 -15.00
CA ASN A 119 9.14 1.97 -14.50
C ASN A 119 9.66 2.87 -15.64
N GLU A 120 10.02 2.30 -16.78
CA GLU A 120 10.43 3.04 -17.96
C GLU A 120 9.26 3.74 -18.66
N LYS A 121 8.12 3.07 -18.78
CA LYS A 121 6.92 3.58 -19.46
C LYS A 121 6.12 4.54 -18.60
N ASN A 122 5.96 4.25 -17.32
CA ASN A 122 5.26 5.05 -16.32
C ASN A 122 3.89 5.56 -16.81
N ILE A 123 3.04 4.66 -17.30
CA ILE A 123 1.71 5.00 -17.77
C ILE A 123 0.88 5.45 -16.57
N GLN A 124 0.42 6.69 -16.60
CA GLN A 124 -0.51 7.25 -15.63
C GLN A 124 -1.73 7.76 -16.39
N SER A 125 -2.91 7.38 -15.94
CA SER A 125 -4.14 7.74 -16.62
C SER A 125 -5.34 7.64 -15.67
N ASP A 126 -6.36 8.44 -15.97
CA ASP A 126 -7.70 8.37 -15.39
C ASP A 126 -8.72 7.66 -16.31
N LYS A 127 -8.25 7.04 -17.39
CA LYS A 127 -9.09 6.43 -18.42
C LYS A 127 -8.96 4.91 -18.41
N ASP A 128 -10.10 4.24 -18.50
CA ASP A 128 -10.17 2.77 -18.50
C ASP A 128 -9.40 2.12 -19.64
N GLU A 129 -9.29 2.79 -20.80
CA GLU A 129 -8.55 2.26 -21.96
C GLU A 129 -7.06 2.03 -21.65
N ALA A 130 -6.49 2.83 -20.75
CA ALA A 130 -5.10 2.66 -20.34
C ALA A 130 -4.84 1.41 -19.48
N LEU A 131 -5.88 0.83 -18.88
CA LEU A 131 -5.75 -0.40 -18.11
C LEU A 131 -5.32 -1.59 -18.97
N GLU A 132 -5.73 -1.64 -20.23
CA GLU A 132 -5.33 -2.72 -21.14
C GLU A 132 -3.83 -2.66 -21.45
N GLU A 133 -3.31 -1.48 -21.78
CA GLU A 133 -1.87 -1.28 -22.01
C GLU A 133 -1.06 -1.55 -20.74
N ALA A 134 -1.57 -1.14 -19.57
CA ALA A 134 -0.91 -1.33 -18.29
C ALA A 134 -0.72 -2.78 -17.88
N ARG A 135 -1.46 -3.73 -18.44
CA ARG A 135 -1.35 -5.17 -18.13
C ARG A 135 0.04 -5.75 -18.41
N ASP A 136 0.72 -5.26 -19.44
CA ASP A 136 2.07 -5.69 -19.76
C ASP A 136 3.10 -5.24 -18.72
N TYR A 137 2.74 -4.22 -17.94
CA TYR A 137 3.56 -3.59 -16.91
C TYR A 137 3.02 -3.82 -15.50
N TYR A 138 2.23 -4.84 -15.31
CA TYR A 138 1.44 -5.12 -14.11
C TYR A 138 2.19 -4.95 -12.80
N ASP A 139 3.39 -5.50 -12.67
CA ASP A 139 4.14 -5.50 -11.42
C ASP A 139 4.69 -4.12 -11.01
N PHE A 140 4.64 -3.14 -11.92
CA PHE A 140 4.97 -1.75 -11.62
C PHE A 140 3.88 -1.08 -10.77
N TYR A 141 2.62 -1.46 -10.96
CA TYR A 141 1.47 -0.84 -10.32
C TYR A 141 1.18 -1.41 -8.94
N ARG A 142 2.16 -1.25 -8.04
CA ARG A 142 2.10 -1.76 -6.67
C ARG A 142 0.90 -1.18 -5.91
N PRO A 143 0.13 -1.99 -5.14
CA PRO A 143 -0.98 -1.50 -4.37
C PRO A 143 -0.50 -0.78 -3.09
N VAL A 144 -1.31 0.16 -2.60
CA VAL A 144 -1.32 0.54 -1.18
C VAL A 144 -1.85 -0.65 -0.38
N MET A 145 -1.37 -0.89 0.84
CA MET A 145 -1.81 -2.09 1.58
C MET A 145 -3.23 -1.96 2.13
N VAL A 146 -3.56 -0.83 2.75
CA VAL A 146 -4.89 -0.56 3.30
C VAL A 146 -5.40 0.73 2.68
N SER A 147 -6.36 0.64 1.76
CA SER A 147 -6.98 1.78 1.08
C SER A 147 -8.39 2.02 1.61
N LEU A 148 -8.60 3.16 2.24
CA LEU A 148 -9.88 3.59 2.80
C LEU A 148 -10.32 4.86 2.10
N ARG A 149 -11.42 4.82 1.36
CA ARG A 149 -11.83 5.92 0.49
C ARG A 149 -13.26 6.35 0.82
N HIS A 150 -13.46 7.66 1.07
CA HIS A 150 -14.76 8.22 1.40
C HIS A 150 -15.50 7.45 2.51
N CYS A 151 -14.75 7.01 3.52
CA CYS A 151 -15.31 6.26 4.66
C CYS A 151 -15.59 7.19 5.85
N THR A 152 -16.61 6.85 6.61
CA THR A 152 -16.96 7.57 7.85
C THR A 152 -16.89 6.62 9.04
N ASN A 153 -16.37 7.09 10.17
CA ASN A 153 -16.16 6.30 11.38
C ASN A 153 -15.24 5.09 11.14
N VAL A 154 -13.97 5.36 10.93
CA VAL A 154 -12.92 4.36 10.74
C VAL A 154 -12.16 4.12 12.04
N LEU A 155 -11.95 2.86 12.41
CA LEU A 155 -11.13 2.46 13.56
C LEU A 155 -10.05 1.46 13.16
N LEU A 156 -8.79 1.81 13.35
CA LEU A 156 -7.66 0.87 13.32
C LEU A 156 -7.07 0.78 14.72
N SER A 157 -7.13 -0.39 15.36
CA SER A 157 -6.70 -0.51 16.75
C SER A 157 -5.97 -1.81 17.08
N GLY A 158 -4.78 -1.66 17.67
CA GLY A 158 -3.97 -2.74 18.26
C GLY A 158 -3.17 -3.59 17.27
N VAL A 159 -3.50 -3.56 15.99
CA VAL A 159 -2.94 -4.42 14.95
C VAL A 159 -1.54 -3.97 14.53
N THR A 160 -0.67 -4.92 14.19
CA THR A 160 0.59 -4.65 13.51
C THR A 160 0.42 -4.80 12.01
N PHE A 161 0.63 -3.73 11.25
CA PHE A 161 0.65 -3.72 9.80
C PHE A 161 2.09 -3.77 9.33
N MET A 162 2.45 -4.69 8.45
CA MET A 162 3.84 -4.87 8.05
C MET A 162 4.01 -5.23 6.58
N ASN A 163 5.19 -4.93 6.07
CA ASN A 163 5.64 -5.38 4.76
C ASN A 163 4.69 -4.99 3.62
N SER A 164 4.32 -3.70 3.54
CA SER A 164 3.42 -3.19 2.51
C SER A 164 4.06 -3.18 1.11
N PRO A 165 3.29 -3.36 0.04
CA PRO A 165 3.80 -3.27 -1.33
C PRO A 165 4.25 -1.85 -1.75
N ALA A 166 3.53 -0.83 -1.28
CA ALA A 166 3.82 0.60 -1.40
C ALA A 166 3.47 1.26 -0.07
N TRP A 167 2.73 2.37 0.00
CA TRP A 167 2.20 2.95 1.23
C TRP A 167 1.46 1.92 2.06
N ASN A 168 1.52 2.05 3.38
CA ASN A 168 0.89 1.06 4.24
C ASN A 168 -0.61 1.36 4.43
N ILE A 169 -0.94 2.50 4.99
CA ILE A 169 -2.33 2.88 5.30
C ILE A 169 -2.64 4.21 4.61
N HIS A 170 -3.70 4.24 3.80
CA HIS A 170 -4.10 5.42 3.04
C HIS A 170 -5.59 5.71 3.25
N PRO A 171 -5.96 6.52 4.25
CA PRO A 171 -7.27 7.14 4.32
C PRO A 171 -7.34 8.34 3.36
N PHE A 172 -8.33 8.31 2.46
CA PHE A 172 -8.56 9.31 1.42
C PHE A 172 -9.99 9.83 1.49
N PHE A 173 -10.16 11.13 1.72
CA PHE A 173 -11.48 11.76 1.95
C PHE A 173 -12.31 11.02 3.01
N CYS A 174 -11.70 10.57 4.08
CA CYS A 174 -12.39 9.94 5.19
C CYS A 174 -12.74 10.94 6.29
N GLU A 175 -13.76 10.60 7.07
CA GLU A 175 -14.21 11.40 8.21
C GLU A 175 -14.27 10.57 9.49
N ASN A 176 -13.86 11.15 10.63
CA ASN A 176 -13.81 10.49 11.93
C ASN A 176 -12.92 9.22 11.90
N VAL A 177 -11.64 9.42 11.66
CA VAL A 177 -10.64 8.33 11.59
C VAL A 177 -9.90 8.25 12.92
N THR A 178 -9.99 7.12 13.59
CA THR A 178 -9.24 6.83 14.83
C THR A 178 -8.23 5.73 14.58
N ILE A 179 -6.97 6.03 14.88
CA ILE A 179 -5.84 5.08 14.79
C ILE A 179 -5.19 5.02 16.16
N ASP A 180 -5.40 3.91 16.86
CA ASP A 180 -4.97 3.74 18.24
C ASP A 180 -4.14 2.48 18.43
N ASN A 181 -2.98 2.65 19.07
CA ASN A 181 -2.12 1.53 19.49
C ASN A 181 -1.76 0.56 18.36
N ILE A 182 -1.61 1.04 17.13
CA ILE A 182 -1.12 0.22 16.02
C ILE A 182 0.41 0.25 15.94
N LYS A 183 0.97 -0.73 15.24
CA LYS A 183 2.37 -0.72 14.81
C LYS A 183 2.43 -0.85 13.31
N VAL A 184 3.20 0.02 12.66
CA VAL A 184 3.50 -0.10 11.23
C VAL A 184 4.97 -0.44 11.08
N ARG A 185 5.28 -1.49 10.31
CA ARG A 185 6.65 -1.97 10.11
C ARG A 185 6.94 -2.27 8.66
N ASN A 186 7.76 -1.43 8.06
CA ASN A 186 8.35 -1.67 6.75
C ASN A 186 9.87 -1.73 6.86
N PRO A 187 10.55 -2.53 6.02
CA PRO A 187 12.01 -2.47 5.95
C PRO A 187 12.47 -1.06 5.59
N TYR A 188 13.58 -0.61 6.17
CA TYR A 188 14.13 0.74 5.90
C TYR A 188 14.46 1.00 4.43
N TYR A 189 14.67 -0.05 3.63
CA TYR A 189 14.90 0.04 2.19
C TYR A 189 13.60 0.01 1.36
N ALA A 190 12.42 -0.08 2.01
CA ALA A 190 11.15 -0.13 1.30
C ALA A 190 10.91 1.17 0.52
N GLN A 191 10.88 1.07 -0.80
CA GLN A 191 10.58 2.19 -1.68
C GLN A 191 9.10 2.55 -1.59
N ASN A 192 8.79 3.81 -1.27
CA ASN A 192 7.43 4.29 -0.92
C ASN A 192 6.81 3.42 0.18
N GLY A 193 7.59 3.09 1.19
CA GLY A 193 7.16 2.27 2.32
C GLY A 193 6.64 3.11 3.48
N ASP A 194 5.87 4.14 3.18
CA ASP A 194 5.28 5.10 4.10
C ASP A 194 4.35 4.41 5.11
N GLY A 195 4.25 4.96 6.29
CA GLY A 195 3.47 4.37 7.37
C GLY A 195 1.99 4.65 7.25
N ILE A 196 1.64 5.92 7.15
CA ILE A 196 0.27 6.37 6.90
C ILE A 196 0.28 7.67 6.13
N ASP A 197 -0.54 7.72 5.10
CA ASP A 197 -0.73 8.87 4.22
C ASP A 197 -2.16 9.37 4.35
N VAL A 198 -2.37 10.35 5.22
CA VAL A 198 -3.68 10.95 5.47
C VAL A 198 -3.93 12.00 4.40
N GLU A 199 -4.87 11.73 3.51
CA GLU A 199 -5.14 12.62 2.39
C GLU A 199 -6.59 13.14 2.40
N SER A 200 -6.74 14.47 2.51
CA SER A 200 -8.03 15.18 2.48
C SER A 200 -9.08 14.65 3.48
N CYS A 201 -8.65 14.18 4.64
CA CYS A 201 -9.53 13.65 5.68
C CYS A 201 -9.93 14.71 6.70
N THR A 202 -11.04 14.47 7.39
CA THR A 202 -11.56 15.32 8.46
C THR A 202 -11.62 14.55 9.77
N ASN A 203 -11.23 15.20 10.87
CA ASN A 203 -11.26 14.63 12.23
C ASN A 203 -10.48 13.32 12.34
N VAL A 204 -9.15 13.42 12.20
CA VAL A 204 -8.23 12.27 12.28
C VAL A 204 -7.46 12.31 13.60
N HIS A 205 -7.52 11.22 14.35
CA HIS A 205 -6.80 11.03 15.58
C HIS A 205 -5.85 9.84 15.48
N ILE A 206 -4.54 10.09 15.64
CA ILE A 206 -3.50 9.06 15.66
C ILE A 206 -2.80 9.14 17.02
N HIS A 207 -2.88 8.08 17.80
CA HIS A 207 -2.28 8.07 19.14
C HIS A 207 -1.79 6.69 19.56
N HIS A 208 -0.88 6.64 20.55
CA HIS A 208 -0.27 5.42 21.11
C HIS A 208 0.37 4.48 20.07
N SER A 209 0.68 4.97 18.86
CA SER A 209 1.09 4.16 17.73
C SER A 209 2.58 4.31 17.41
N VAL A 210 3.16 3.29 16.76
CA VAL A 210 4.59 3.24 16.40
C VAL A 210 4.72 3.01 14.90
N PHE A 211 5.52 3.85 14.24
CA PHE A 211 5.79 3.77 12.81
C PHE A 211 7.30 3.55 12.59
N GLU A 212 7.66 2.37 12.10
CA GLU A 212 9.01 1.97 11.69
C GLU A 212 8.98 1.76 10.17
N THR A 213 9.42 2.75 9.40
CA THR A 213 9.20 2.82 7.96
C THR A 213 10.50 3.04 7.18
N GLY A 214 10.46 2.79 5.89
CA GLY A 214 11.57 3.07 4.97
C GLY A 214 11.43 4.39 4.22
N ASP A 215 10.30 5.07 4.40
CA ASP A 215 9.95 6.39 3.88
C ASP A 215 9.21 7.18 4.97
N ASP A 216 8.29 8.08 4.67
CA ASP A 216 7.61 8.89 5.65
C ASP A 216 6.84 8.05 6.69
N ALA A 217 6.96 8.40 7.96
CA ALA A 217 6.22 7.73 9.02
C ALA A 217 4.73 8.11 9.00
N ILE A 218 4.46 9.40 8.91
CA ILE A 218 3.13 9.99 8.80
C ILE A 218 3.22 11.14 7.79
N SER A 219 2.47 11.03 6.71
CA SER A 219 2.30 12.09 5.72
C SER A 219 0.87 12.63 5.80
N VAL A 220 0.73 13.94 5.68
CA VAL A 220 -0.59 14.60 5.63
C VAL A 220 -0.63 15.52 4.44
N SER A 221 -1.59 15.28 3.56
CA SER A 221 -1.78 16.08 2.36
C SER A 221 -3.24 16.50 2.18
N TYR A 222 -3.43 17.58 1.44
CA TYR A 222 -4.74 18.08 1.08
C TYR A 222 -4.83 18.26 -0.44
N THR A 223 -5.74 17.55 -1.06
CA THR A 223 -5.99 17.67 -2.49
C THR A 223 -7.10 18.68 -2.72
N HIS A 224 -6.78 19.79 -3.39
CA HIS A 224 -7.82 20.66 -3.94
C HIS A 224 -8.46 19.95 -5.15
N LEU A 225 -9.60 19.31 -4.94
CA LEU A 225 -10.50 19.09 -6.05
C LEU A 225 -10.89 20.48 -6.55
N ARG A 226 -10.47 20.88 -7.74
CA ARG A 226 -11.07 22.04 -8.41
C ARG A 226 -12.56 21.77 -8.48
N ALA A 227 -13.35 22.55 -7.76
CA ALA A 227 -14.78 22.64 -8.04
C ALA A 227 -14.88 22.98 -9.52
N HIS A 228 -15.44 22.10 -10.34
CA HIS A 228 -15.92 22.50 -11.65
C HIS A 228 -17.07 23.46 -11.38
N GLU A 229 -16.77 24.75 -11.47
CA GLU A 229 -17.80 25.75 -11.56
C GLU A 229 -18.57 25.45 -12.85
N THR A 230 -19.80 25.00 -12.67
CA THR A 230 -20.77 24.83 -13.76
C THR A 230 -21.36 26.20 -14.11
#